data_52c06300f27e49bd993badd050bd816b
#
_entry.id   52c06300f27e49bd993badd050bd816b
#
_cell.length_a   1.000
_cell.length_b   1.000
_cell.length_c   1.000
_cell.angle_alpha   90.00
_cell.angle_beta   90.00
_cell.angle_gamma   90.00
#
_symmetry.space_group_name_H-M   'P 1'
#
loop_
_entity.id
_entity.type
_entity.pdbx_description
1 polymer ?
#
loop_
_entity_poly.entity_id
_entity_poly.type
_entity_poly.pdbx_seq_one_letter_code
_entity_poly.pdbx_strand_id
1 'polypeptide(L)'
;MKIVVVDGQGGKLGKQLVEKLVGITKNDDILAVGTNSAASAAMLKGGADAAATGENALIVACRNADIIVGPVGIVIADALLGEISPKMAAAVGSSNAKRILLPINKCDNYIAGAGNATVSEMIEDAVKKIQEIIENH
;
A
#
# COMPACT_ATOMS: atom_id res chain seq x y z
N MET A 1 -12.59 -8.76 -4.43
CA MET A 1 -12.16 -7.35 -4.22
C MET A 1 -10.81 -7.09 -4.87
N LYS A 2 -10.56 -5.88 -5.25
CA LYS A 2 -9.29 -5.46 -5.82
C LYS A 2 -8.47 -4.73 -4.76
N ILE A 3 -7.35 -5.33 -4.37
CA ILE A 3 -6.45 -4.81 -3.34
C ILE A 3 -5.21 -4.26 -4.03
N VAL A 4 -4.92 -2.99 -3.81
CA VAL A 4 -3.73 -2.32 -4.35
C VAL A 4 -2.75 -2.10 -3.20
N VAL A 5 -1.55 -2.68 -3.32
CA VAL A 5 -0.47 -2.48 -2.36
C VAL A 5 0.51 -1.50 -2.99
N VAL A 6 0.75 -0.39 -2.32
CA VAL A 6 1.62 0.69 -2.81
C VAL A 6 2.85 0.78 -1.92
N ASP A 7 4.03 0.78 -2.52
CA ASP A 7 5.28 0.99 -1.79
C ASP A 7 6.32 1.65 -2.70
N GLY A 8 7.38 2.12 -2.09
CA GLY A 8 8.49 2.75 -2.78
C GLY A 8 9.83 2.25 -2.26
N GLN A 9 10.88 2.99 -2.58
CA GLN A 9 12.24 2.66 -2.19
C GLN A 9 12.58 1.19 -2.51
N GLY A 10 12.98 0.37 -1.56
CA GLY A 10 13.31 -1.04 -1.79
C GLY A 10 12.11 -1.99 -1.84
N GLY A 11 10.91 -1.52 -1.50
CA GLY A 11 9.70 -2.32 -1.55
C GLY A 11 9.56 -3.36 -0.45
N LYS A 12 10.37 -3.26 0.61
CA LYS A 12 10.39 -4.26 1.68
C LYS A 12 9.05 -4.34 2.44
N LEU A 13 8.47 -3.20 2.78
CA LEU A 13 7.18 -3.16 3.47
C LEU A 13 6.08 -3.75 2.58
N GLY A 14 6.02 -3.30 1.33
CA GLY A 14 5.04 -3.79 0.37
C GLY A 14 5.13 -5.29 0.14
N LYS A 15 6.35 -5.81 0.03
CA LYS A 15 6.57 -7.25 -0.11
C LYS A 15 6.02 -8.02 1.08
N GLN A 16 6.29 -7.56 2.31
CA GLN A 16 5.79 -8.19 3.53
C GLN A 16 4.26 -8.15 3.59
N LEU A 17 3.66 -7.03 3.20
CA LEU A 17 2.20 -6.91 3.12
C LEU A 17 1.62 -7.92 2.11
N VAL A 18 2.20 -7.99 0.92
CA VAL A 18 1.75 -8.93 -0.12
C VAL A 18 1.84 -10.37 0.37
N GLU A 19 2.96 -10.75 0.97
CA GLU A 19 3.16 -12.11 1.49
C GLU A 19 2.08 -12.51 2.49
N LYS A 20 1.69 -11.59 3.37
CA LYS A 20 0.62 -11.84 4.35
C LYS A 20 -0.76 -11.88 3.69
N LEU A 21 -1.01 -10.98 2.74
CA LEU A 21 -2.29 -10.91 2.04
C LEU A 21 -2.56 -12.16 1.20
N VAL A 22 -1.55 -12.72 0.56
CA VAL A 22 -1.68 -13.96 -0.21
C VAL A 22 -2.27 -15.08 0.65
N GLY A 23 -1.93 -15.11 1.94
CA GLY A 23 -2.43 -16.14 2.84
C GLY A 23 -3.91 -16.02 3.21
N ILE A 24 -4.53 -14.86 3.00
CA ILE A 24 -5.92 -14.60 3.40
C ILE A 24 -6.86 -14.29 2.24
N THR A 25 -6.32 -14.10 1.03
CA THR A 25 -7.13 -13.82 -0.16
C THR A 25 -7.37 -15.12 -0.93
N LYS A 26 -8.59 -15.27 -1.47
CA LYS A 26 -8.97 -16.45 -2.28
C LYS A 26 -9.46 -16.03 -3.66
N ASN A 27 -10.43 -15.13 -3.69
CA ASN A 27 -11.04 -14.64 -4.94
C ASN A 27 -10.75 -13.15 -5.14
N ASP A 28 -9.74 -12.65 -4.47
CA ASP A 28 -9.36 -11.24 -4.52
C ASP A 28 -8.10 -11.07 -5.35
N ASP A 29 -8.01 -9.96 -6.06
CA ASP A 29 -6.85 -9.63 -6.87
C ASP A 29 -5.91 -8.71 -6.08
N ILE A 30 -4.64 -9.03 -6.04
CA ILE A 30 -3.60 -8.20 -5.44
C ILE A 30 -2.77 -7.57 -6.57
N LEU A 31 -2.91 -6.27 -6.73
CA LEU A 31 -2.08 -5.49 -7.64
C LEU A 31 -1.05 -4.71 -6.81
N ALA A 32 0.22 -4.93 -7.08
CA ALA A 32 1.27 -4.13 -6.49
C ALA A 32 1.62 -2.95 -7.38
N VAL A 33 1.74 -1.77 -6.79
CA VAL A 33 2.22 -0.59 -7.53
C VAL A 33 3.43 -0.03 -6.80
N GLY A 34 4.59 -0.14 -7.44
CA GLY A 34 5.83 0.45 -6.95
C GLY A 34 6.07 1.82 -7.54
N THR A 35 6.64 2.73 -6.76
CA THR A 35 7.08 4.03 -7.28
C THR A 35 8.32 3.90 -8.16
N ASN A 36 9.00 2.77 -8.06
CA ASN A 36 10.18 2.41 -8.86
C ASN A 36 10.15 0.91 -9.16
N SER A 37 10.96 0.46 -10.11
CA SER A 37 10.96 -0.93 -10.56
C SER A 37 11.44 -1.92 -9.50
N ALA A 38 12.34 -1.51 -8.61
CA ALA A 38 12.82 -2.39 -7.53
C ALA A 38 11.68 -2.71 -6.55
N ALA A 39 10.89 -1.70 -6.19
CA ALA A 39 9.74 -1.89 -5.31
C ALA A 39 8.68 -2.80 -5.97
N SER A 40 8.37 -2.56 -7.24
CA SER A 40 7.42 -3.39 -7.99
C SER A 40 7.88 -4.84 -8.07
N ALA A 41 9.16 -5.06 -8.37
CA ALA A 41 9.73 -6.41 -8.47
C ALA A 41 9.69 -7.14 -7.12
N ALA A 42 10.01 -6.45 -6.03
CA ALA A 42 9.97 -7.02 -4.69
C ALA A 42 8.56 -7.49 -4.32
N MET A 43 7.56 -6.66 -4.59
CA MET A 43 6.16 -7.01 -4.29
C MET A 43 5.64 -8.14 -5.17
N LEU A 44 6.02 -8.16 -6.44
CA LEU A 44 5.66 -9.25 -7.33
C LEU A 44 6.26 -10.58 -6.83
N LYS A 45 7.51 -10.53 -6.37
CA LYS A 45 8.19 -11.69 -5.78
C LYS A 45 7.51 -12.16 -4.50
N GLY A 46 6.87 -11.26 -3.77
CA GLY A 46 6.08 -11.59 -2.58
C GLY A 46 4.78 -12.32 -2.88
N GLY A 47 4.35 -12.36 -4.14
CA GLY A 47 3.18 -13.11 -4.55
C GLY A 47 2.02 -12.29 -5.10
N ALA A 48 2.21 -11.00 -5.40
CA ALA A 48 1.17 -10.20 -6.04
C ALA A 48 0.78 -10.83 -7.40
N ASP A 49 -0.48 -10.73 -7.76
CA ASP A 49 -0.98 -11.26 -9.03
C ASP A 49 -0.41 -10.49 -10.23
N ALA A 50 -0.17 -9.21 -10.05
CA ALA A 50 0.43 -8.34 -11.06
C ALA A 50 1.15 -7.20 -10.36
N ALA A 51 2.07 -6.57 -11.07
CA ALA A 51 2.78 -5.38 -10.58
C ALA A 51 2.88 -4.34 -11.68
N ALA A 52 2.79 -3.07 -11.30
CA ALA A 52 2.95 -1.94 -12.19
C ALA A 52 3.83 -0.89 -11.49
N THR A 53 4.38 0.03 -12.27
CA THR A 53 5.37 0.97 -11.75
C THR A 53 5.06 2.40 -12.17
N GLY A 54 5.13 3.31 -11.21
CA GLY A 54 5.16 4.74 -11.48
C GLY A 54 3.84 5.47 -11.35
N GLU A 55 3.90 6.76 -11.65
CA GLU A 55 2.80 7.70 -11.40
C GLU A 55 1.51 7.31 -12.11
N ASN A 56 1.57 7.10 -13.40
CA ASN A 56 0.36 6.80 -14.15
C ASN A 56 -0.26 5.47 -13.73
N ALA A 57 0.58 4.46 -13.48
CA ALA A 57 0.11 3.16 -13.01
C ALA A 57 -0.66 3.29 -11.69
N LEU A 58 -0.16 4.11 -10.78
CA LEU A 58 -0.84 4.35 -9.50
C LEU A 58 -2.17 5.08 -9.70
N ILE A 59 -2.19 6.13 -10.52
CA ILE A 59 -3.41 6.88 -10.82
C ILE A 59 -4.49 5.94 -11.38
N VAL A 60 -4.12 5.10 -12.32
CA VAL A 60 -5.06 4.16 -12.96
C VAL A 60 -5.53 3.11 -11.94
N ALA A 61 -4.62 2.55 -11.15
CA ALA A 61 -4.95 1.53 -10.15
C ALA A 61 -5.94 2.07 -9.11
N CYS A 62 -5.78 3.33 -8.68
CA CYS A 62 -6.64 3.95 -7.68
C CYS A 62 -8.09 4.12 -8.13
N ARG A 63 -8.34 4.13 -9.44
CA ARG A 63 -9.71 4.33 -9.97
C ARG A 63 -10.64 3.19 -9.63
N ASN A 64 -10.12 1.97 -9.61
CA ASN A 64 -10.94 0.75 -9.45
C ASN A 64 -10.55 -0.07 -8.22
N ALA A 65 -9.74 0.46 -7.33
CA ALA A 65 -9.34 -0.24 -6.12
C ALA A 65 -10.51 -0.28 -5.12
N ASP A 66 -10.64 -1.40 -4.45
CA ASP A 66 -11.55 -1.53 -3.29
C ASP A 66 -10.79 -1.21 -2.00
N ILE A 67 -9.53 -1.61 -1.95
CA ILE A 67 -8.64 -1.37 -0.81
C ILE A 67 -7.29 -0.89 -1.34
N ILE A 68 -6.75 0.16 -0.72
CA ILE A 68 -5.38 0.61 -0.97
C ILE A 68 -4.63 0.53 0.37
N VAL A 69 -3.48 -0.13 0.36
CA VAL A 69 -2.67 -0.29 1.57
C VAL A 69 -1.21 0.06 1.29
N GLY A 70 -0.57 0.70 2.22
CA GLY A 70 0.83 1.07 2.13
C GLY A 70 1.28 1.98 3.26
N PRO A 71 2.52 2.47 3.22
CA PRO A 71 2.99 3.42 4.21
C PRO A 71 2.22 4.74 4.11
N VAL A 72 2.10 5.45 5.21
CA VAL A 72 1.34 6.71 5.26
C VAL A 72 1.82 7.74 4.22
N GLY A 73 3.10 7.69 3.85
CA GLY A 73 3.67 8.59 2.85
C GLY A 73 3.00 8.56 1.49
N ILE A 74 2.25 7.49 1.17
CA ILE A 74 1.58 7.41 -0.14
C ILE A 74 0.47 8.45 -0.33
N VAL A 75 0.00 9.09 0.74
CA VAL A 75 -0.96 10.20 0.67
C VAL A 75 -0.31 11.56 0.95
N ILE A 76 1.02 11.60 1.07
CA ILE A 76 1.76 12.82 1.37
C ILE A 76 2.59 13.21 0.16
N ALA A 77 2.30 14.40 -0.41
CA ALA A 77 3.05 14.90 -1.56
C ALA A 77 4.55 14.98 -1.24
N ASP A 78 5.37 14.53 -2.19
CA ASP A 78 6.84 14.53 -2.12
C ASP A 78 7.44 13.61 -1.04
N ALA A 79 6.65 12.75 -0.43
CA ALA A 79 7.14 11.75 0.51
C ALA A 79 8.01 10.68 -0.17
N LEU A 80 8.68 9.86 0.62
CA LEU A 80 9.59 8.81 0.17
C LEU A 80 10.71 9.39 -0.71
N LEU A 81 11.34 10.47 -0.22
CA LEU A 81 12.43 11.16 -0.93
C LEU A 81 12.01 11.66 -2.32
N GLY A 82 10.74 12.06 -2.45
CA GLY A 82 10.21 12.57 -3.71
C GLY A 82 9.62 11.50 -4.63
N GLU A 83 9.64 10.24 -4.23
CA GLU A 83 9.07 9.17 -5.08
C GLU A 83 7.55 9.28 -5.19
N ILE A 84 6.89 9.88 -4.20
CA ILE A 84 5.44 10.15 -4.26
C ILE A 84 5.23 11.57 -4.78
N SER A 85 4.83 11.68 -6.03
CA SER A 85 4.50 12.99 -6.60
C SER A 85 3.18 13.52 -6.01
N PRO A 86 2.94 14.85 -6.10
CA PRO A 86 1.64 15.39 -5.70
C PRO A 86 0.44 14.72 -6.38
N LYS A 87 0.58 14.36 -7.64
CA LYS A 87 -0.48 13.64 -8.38
C LYS A 87 -0.73 12.25 -7.83
N MET A 88 0.32 11.55 -7.42
CA MET A 88 0.21 10.23 -6.81
C MET A 88 -0.52 10.32 -5.45
N ALA A 89 -0.09 11.24 -4.60
CA ALA A 89 -0.72 11.45 -3.30
C ALA A 89 -2.21 11.80 -3.46
N ALA A 90 -2.53 12.68 -4.41
CA ALA A 90 -3.91 13.06 -4.70
C ALA A 90 -4.74 11.87 -5.20
N ALA A 91 -4.18 11.03 -6.07
CA ALA A 91 -4.86 9.86 -6.60
C ALA A 91 -5.24 8.88 -5.49
N VAL A 92 -4.32 8.60 -4.56
CA VAL A 92 -4.58 7.74 -3.42
C VAL A 92 -5.61 8.40 -2.49
N GLY A 93 -5.37 9.66 -2.12
CA GLY A 93 -6.20 10.37 -1.15
C GLY A 93 -7.63 10.63 -1.62
N SER A 94 -7.86 10.75 -2.92
CA SER A 94 -9.19 11.01 -3.50
C SER A 94 -9.90 9.74 -3.96
N SER A 95 -9.27 8.58 -3.88
CA SER A 95 -9.87 7.31 -4.28
C SER A 95 -11.07 6.96 -3.38
N ASN A 96 -12.05 6.28 -3.95
CA ASN A 96 -13.19 5.74 -3.20
C ASN A 96 -12.83 4.47 -2.42
N ALA A 97 -11.64 3.95 -2.60
CA ALA A 97 -11.16 2.76 -1.90
C ALA A 97 -11.06 3.00 -0.39
N LYS A 98 -11.16 1.94 0.38
CA LYS A 98 -10.74 1.96 1.79
C LYS A 98 -9.22 2.06 1.82
N ARG A 99 -8.69 3.05 2.52
CA ARG A 99 -7.24 3.26 2.62
C ARG A 99 -6.75 2.78 3.98
N ILE A 100 -5.77 1.90 3.97
CA ILE A 100 -5.14 1.38 5.17
C ILE A 100 -3.69 1.84 5.14
N LEU A 101 -3.37 2.76 6.02
CA LEU A 101 -2.08 3.47 6.00
C LEU A 101 -1.26 3.09 7.23
N LEU A 102 -0.06 2.58 6.99
CA LEU A 102 0.85 2.23 8.08
C LEU A 102 1.71 3.46 8.43
N PRO A 103 1.80 3.85 9.72
CA PRO A 103 2.56 5.04 10.12
C PRO A 103 4.07 4.77 10.15
N ILE A 104 4.62 4.41 9.00
CA ILE A 104 6.03 4.11 8.78
C ILE A 104 6.59 5.19 7.84
N ASN A 105 7.84 5.61 8.06
CA ASN A 105 8.50 6.65 7.26
C ASN A 105 7.65 7.91 7.18
N LYS A 106 7.36 8.48 8.35
CA LYS A 106 6.37 9.56 8.51
C LYS A 106 6.79 10.92 7.94
N CYS A 107 8.04 11.06 7.50
CA CYS A 107 8.54 12.29 6.82
C CYS A 107 8.18 13.58 7.57
N ASP A 108 8.65 13.75 8.79
CA ASP A 108 8.36 14.89 9.67
C ASP A 108 6.89 15.03 10.09
N ASN A 109 6.07 14.02 9.81
CA ASN A 109 4.69 13.99 10.27
C ASN A 109 4.59 13.19 11.57
N TYR A 110 3.96 13.78 12.56
CA TYR A 110 3.62 13.07 13.78
C TYR A 110 2.18 12.60 13.68
N ILE A 111 1.97 11.31 13.86
CA ILE A 111 0.63 10.73 13.80
C ILE A 111 0.18 10.45 15.22
N ALA A 112 -0.73 11.29 15.71
CA ALA A 112 -1.26 11.16 17.07
C ALA A 112 -1.94 9.80 17.26
N GLY A 113 -1.63 9.15 18.37
CA GLY A 113 -2.22 7.85 18.68
C GLY A 113 -1.53 6.65 18.03
N ALA A 114 -0.54 6.84 17.15
CA ALA A 114 0.15 5.73 16.49
C ALA A 114 0.98 4.85 17.45
N GLY A 115 1.47 5.45 18.54
CA GLY A 115 2.24 4.70 19.54
C GLY A 115 3.60 4.22 19.04
N ASN A 116 4.12 3.16 19.69
CA ASN A 116 5.45 2.61 19.41
C ASN A 116 5.36 1.18 18.85
N ALA A 117 4.33 0.87 18.06
CA ALA A 117 4.19 -0.44 17.46
C ALA A 117 5.38 -0.75 16.54
N THR A 118 5.80 -2.01 16.51
CA THR A 118 6.82 -2.47 15.59
C THR A 118 6.24 -2.55 14.16
N VAL A 119 7.10 -2.58 13.17
CA VAL A 119 6.67 -2.78 11.77
C VAL A 119 5.84 -4.06 11.64
N SER A 120 6.29 -5.13 12.27
CA SER A 120 5.59 -6.42 12.25
C SER A 120 4.17 -6.31 12.82
N GLU A 121 4.03 -5.61 13.96
CA GLU A 121 2.72 -5.38 14.59
C GLU A 121 1.81 -4.53 13.70
N MET A 122 2.36 -3.51 13.04
CA MET A 122 1.61 -2.65 12.11
C MET A 122 1.10 -3.46 10.90
N ILE A 123 1.95 -4.33 10.37
CA ILE A 123 1.56 -5.20 9.24
C ILE A 123 0.44 -6.14 9.67
N GLU A 124 0.55 -6.77 10.83
CA GLU A 124 -0.49 -7.66 11.34
C GLU A 124 -1.82 -6.93 11.53
N ASP A 125 -1.77 -5.72 12.08
CA ASP A 125 -2.97 -4.90 12.28
C ASP A 125 -3.62 -4.53 10.93
N ALA A 126 -2.82 -4.10 9.96
CA ALA A 126 -3.29 -3.75 8.63
C ALA A 126 -3.94 -4.96 7.93
N VAL A 127 -3.29 -6.12 7.99
CA VAL A 127 -3.79 -7.35 7.37
C VAL A 127 -5.08 -7.82 8.02
N LYS A 128 -5.15 -7.72 9.34
CA LYS A 128 -6.37 -8.05 10.09
C LYS A 128 -7.54 -7.16 9.68
N LYS A 129 -7.28 -5.86 9.51
CA LYS A 129 -8.31 -4.92 9.05
C LYS A 129 -8.78 -5.25 7.63
N ILE A 130 -7.86 -5.59 6.74
CA ILE A 130 -8.20 -6.00 5.37
C ILE A 130 -9.05 -7.26 5.39
N GLN A 131 -8.70 -8.23 6.22
CA GLN A 131 -9.47 -9.46 6.37
C GLN A 131 -10.90 -9.17 6.82
N GLU A 132 -11.07 -8.27 7.79
CA GLU A 132 -12.40 -7.85 8.24
C GLU A 132 -13.21 -7.23 7.10
N ILE A 133 -12.59 -6.38 6.29
CA ILE A 133 -13.26 -5.75 5.14
C ILE A 133 -13.70 -6.80 4.12
N ILE A 134 -12.84 -7.77 3.81
CA ILE A 134 -13.15 -8.84 2.88
C ILE A 134 -14.32 -9.69 3.38
N GLU A 135 -14.31 -10.06 4.66
CA GLU A 135 -15.34 -10.89 5.28
C GLU A 135 -16.70 -10.19 5.34
N ASN A 136 -16.71 -8.88 5.42
CA ASN A 136 -17.94 -8.07 5.50
C ASN A 136 -18.39 -7.47 4.16
N HIS A 137 -17.77 -7.92 3.09
CA HIS A 137 -18.08 -7.39 1.75
C HIS A 137 -19.36 -8.01 1.18
#